data_225da011a53623103622e3bc6432d002
#
_entry.id   225da011a53623103622e3bc6432d002
#
_cell.length_a   1.000
_cell.length_b   1.000
_cell.length_c   1.000
_cell.angle_alpha   90.00
_cell.angle_beta   90.00
_cell.angle_gamma   90.00
#
_symmetry.space_group_name_H-M   'P 1'
#
loop_
_entity.id
_entity.type
_entity.pdbx_description
1 polymer ?
#
loop_
_entity_poly.entity_id
_entity_poly.type
_entity_poly.pdbx_seq_one_letter_code
_entity_poly.pdbx_strand_id
1 'polypeptide(L)'
;MPDKRTKTLAKTMRRRMTKYEYRLYADFLSTLPMTVCRQKIIGNYIVDFLIPSAKLIIEVDGSQHYSEKGMESDSARDSFLQSEGYTVARYSNLDISENLEGVADDILQKLGLL
;
A
#
# COMPACT_ATOMS: atom_id res chain seq x y z
N MET A 1 9.16 -17.62 0.56
CA MET A 1 7.83 -18.03 0.08
C MET A 1 6.78 -17.76 1.13
N PRO A 2 5.65 -17.13 0.79
CA PRO A 2 4.55 -16.98 1.74
C PRO A 2 3.92 -18.33 2.04
N ASP A 3 3.48 -18.52 3.28
CA ASP A 3 2.83 -19.75 3.69
C ASP A 3 1.34 -19.74 3.28
N LYS A 4 0.67 -20.87 3.49
CA LYS A 4 -0.76 -21.02 3.17
C LYS A 4 -1.63 -20.00 3.89
N ARG A 5 -1.31 -19.69 5.15
CA ARG A 5 -2.09 -18.74 5.95
C ARG A 5 -2.04 -17.35 5.36
N THR A 6 -0.84 -16.90 4.97
CA THR A 6 -0.66 -15.58 4.35
C THR A 6 -1.41 -15.48 3.03
N LYS A 7 -1.35 -16.51 2.19
CA LYS A 7 -2.08 -16.55 0.93
C LYS A 7 -3.59 -16.49 1.13
N THR A 8 -4.11 -17.22 2.10
CA THR A 8 -5.54 -17.23 2.42
C THR A 8 -5.99 -15.87 2.92
N LEU A 9 -5.20 -15.25 3.79
CA LEU A 9 -5.50 -13.92 4.32
C LEU A 9 -5.51 -12.87 3.21
N ALA A 10 -4.53 -12.88 2.32
CA ALA A 10 -4.46 -11.96 1.20
C ALA A 10 -5.69 -12.09 0.29
N LYS A 11 -6.10 -13.33 0.00
CA LYS A 11 -7.28 -13.59 -0.82
C LYS A 11 -8.55 -13.04 -0.16
N THR A 12 -8.66 -13.18 1.17
CA THR A 12 -9.79 -12.64 1.93
C THR A 12 -9.78 -11.12 1.89
N MET A 13 -8.63 -10.48 2.09
CA MET A 13 -8.48 -9.04 2.10
C MET A 13 -8.81 -8.41 0.75
N ARG A 14 -8.49 -9.07 -0.36
CA ARG A 14 -8.83 -8.58 -1.70
C ARG A 14 -10.33 -8.39 -1.89
N ARG A 15 -11.14 -9.14 -1.14
CA ARG A 15 -12.61 -9.02 -1.18
C ARG A 15 -13.12 -7.96 -0.22
N ARG A 16 -12.27 -7.43 0.68
CA ARG A 16 -12.64 -6.52 1.76
C ARG A 16 -11.83 -5.24 1.74
N MET A 17 -11.70 -4.67 0.56
CA MET A 17 -11.06 -3.36 0.45
C MET A 17 -11.85 -2.35 1.26
N THR A 18 -11.14 -1.53 2.05
CA THR A 18 -11.80 -0.45 2.78
C THR A 18 -12.30 0.61 1.77
N LYS A 19 -13.22 1.46 2.21
CA LYS A 19 -13.73 2.53 1.35
C LYS A 19 -12.63 3.49 0.90
N TYR A 20 -11.62 3.70 1.75
CA TYR A 20 -10.49 4.58 1.44
C TYR A 20 -9.55 3.94 0.41
N GLU A 21 -9.24 2.67 0.57
CA GLU A 21 -8.46 1.92 -0.41
C GLU A 21 -9.20 1.89 -1.75
N TYR A 22 -10.49 1.63 -1.72
CA TYR A 22 -11.31 1.60 -2.93
C TYR A 22 -11.30 2.94 -3.64
N ARG A 23 -11.45 4.03 -2.88
CA ARG A 23 -11.45 5.38 -3.45
C ARG A 23 -10.13 5.69 -4.12
N LEU A 24 -9.01 5.40 -3.45
CA LEU A 24 -7.68 5.62 -4.03
C LEU A 24 -7.51 4.82 -5.32
N TYR A 25 -7.94 3.57 -5.30
CA TYR A 25 -7.82 2.71 -6.47
C TYR A 25 -8.74 3.17 -7.61
N ALA A 26 -10.03 3.30 -7.34
CA ALA A 26 -11.03 3.59 -8.38
C ALA A 26 -10.82 4.99 -9.00
N ASP A 27 -10.52 5.98 -8.18
CA ASP A 27 -10.42 7.36 -8.64
C ASP A 27 -9.04 7.73 -9.17
N PHE A 28 -8.01 6.98 -8.83
CA PHE A 28 -6.65 7.33 -9.24
C PHE A 28 -5.82 6.15 -9.73
N LEU A 29 -5.53 5.15 -8.88
CA LEU A 29 -4.57 4.10 -9.25
C LEU A 29 -4.98 3.33 -10.50
N SER A 30 -6.28 3.12 -10.70
CA SER A 30 -6.79 2.42 -11.89
C SER A 30 -6.54 3.19 -13.18
N THR A 31 -6.25 4.48 -13.10
CA THR A 31 -5.98 5.31 -14.29
C THR A 31 -4.51 5.33 -14.70
N LEU A 32 -3.63 4.75 -13.89
CA LEU A 32 -2.20 4.75 -14.18
C LEU A 32 -1.87 3.87 -15.38
N PRO A 33 -0.85 4.24 -16.18
CA PRO A 33 -0.49 3.49 -17.39
C PRO A 33 0.27 2.19 -17.10
N MET A 34 0.63 1.90 -15.86
CA MET A 34 1.32 0.69 -15.47
C MET A 34 0.44 -0.19 -14.59
N THR A 35 0.86 -1.44 -14.42
CA THR A 35 0.13 -2.40 -13.59
C THR A 35 0.18 -2.00 -12.12
N VAL A 36 -0.98 -2.04 -11.47
CA VAL A 36 -1.12 -1.86 -10.03
C VAL A 36 -1.71 -3.15 -9.47
N CYS A 37 -0.97 -3.79 -8.55
CA CYS A 37 -1.43 -5.00 -7.87
C CYS A 37 -2.06 -4.62 -6.54
N ARG A 38 -3.19 -5.25 -6.20
CA ARG A 38 -3.88 -5.02 -4.92
C ARG A 38 -3.61 -6.18 -3.98
N GLN A 39 -3.44 -5.87 -2.70
CA GLN A 39 -3.27 -6.88 -1.63
C GLN A 39 -2.21 -7.91 -2.03
N LYS A 40 -1.02 -7.40 -2.33
CA LYS A 40 0.08 -8.23 -2.82
C LYS A 40 0.89 -8.80 -1.66
N ILE A 41 1.27 -10.07 -1.77
CA ILE A 41 2.13 -10.73 -0.78
C ILE A 41 3.58 -10.49 -1.16
N ILE A 42 4.37 -9.96 -0.22
CA ILE A 42 5.82 -9.81 -0.36
C ILE A 42 6.44 -10.43 0.88
N GLY A 43 7.17 -11.55 0.71
CA GLY A 43 7.62 -12.35 1.84
C GLY A 43 6.41 -12.86 2.61
N ASN A 44 6.33 -12.55 3.91
CA ASN A 44 5.18 -12.89 4.76
C ASN A 44 4.30 -11.68 5.06
N TYR A 45 4.49 -10.58 4.31
CA TYR A 45 3.71 -9.37 4.50
C TYR A 45 2.71 -9.19 3.37
N ILE A 46 1.58 -8.57 3.68
CA ILE A 46 0.57 -8.21 2.69
C ILE A 46 0.57 -6.69 2.58
N VAL A 47 0.79 -6.18 1.36
CA VAL A 47 0.78 -4.74 1.12
C VAL A 47 -0.51 -4.35 0.40
N ASP A 48 -1.00 -3.14 0.67
CA ASP A 48 -2.28 -2.70 0.10
C ASP A 48 -2.20 -2.60 -1.43
N PHE A 49 -1.18 -1.94 -1.95
CA PHE A 49 -0.97 -1.80 -3.38
C PHE A 49 0.52 -1.91 -3.69
N LEU A 50 0.82 -2.49 -4.85
CA LEU A 50 2.18 -2.56 -5.36
C LEU A 50 2.18 -2.14 -6.83
N ILE A 51 3.09 -1.25 -7.19
CA ILE A 51 3.39 -0.92 -8.58
C ILE A 51 4.74 -1.56 -8.91
N PRO A 52 4.73 -2.76 -9.53
CA PRO A 52 5.98 -3.54 -9.68
C PRO A 52 7.05 -2.85 -10.52
N SER A 53 6.65 -2.15 -11.57
CA SER A 53 7.61 -1.49 -12.47
C SER A 53 8.45 -0.42 -11.77
N ALA A 54 7.91 0.19 -10.71
CA ALA A 54 8.59 1.22 -9.94
C ALA A 54 9.05 0.70 -8.57
N LYS A 55 8.76 -0.56 -8.25
CA LYS A 55 8.98 -1.14 -6.91
C LYS A 55 8.41 -0.23 -5.82
N LEU A 56 7.24 0.33 -6.06
CA LEU A 56 6.57 1.24 -5.15
C LEU A 56 5.41 0.55 -4.47
N ILE A 57 5.44 0.54 -3.14
CA ILE A 57 4.38 0.04 -2.28
C ILE A 57 3.58 1.22 -1.78
N ILE A 58 2.26 1.13 -1.84
CA ILE A 58 1.35 2.17 -1.35
C ILE A 58 0.48 1.57 -0.26
N GLU A 59 0.48 2.21 0.91
CA GLU A 59 -0.28 1.78 2.07
C GLU A 59 -1.27 2.87 2.47
N VAL A 60 -2.48 2.45 2.82
CA VAL A 60 -3.51 3.36 3.34
C VAL A 60 -3.74 3.00 4.80
N ASP A 61 -3.38 3.91 5.70
CA ASP A 61 -3.40 3.63 7.13
C ASP A 61 -4.60 4.24 7.84
N GLY A 62 -5.24 3.40 8.66
CA GLY A 62 -6.21 3.87 9.63
C GLY A 62 -5.52 4.35 10.91
N SER A 63 -6.32 4.70 11.93
CA SER A 63 -5.83 5.27 13.17
C SER A 63 -5.22 4.25 14.14
N GLN A 64 -5.24 2.97 13.81
CA GLN A 64 -4.85 1.89 14.73
C GLN A 64 -3.34 1.64 14.81
N HIS A 65 -2.53 2.42 14.10
CA HIS A 65 -1.08 2.24 14.07
C HIS A 65 -0.33 3.12 15.08
N TYR A 66 -1.05 3.77 15.99
CA TYR A 66 -0.43 4.68 16.95
C TYR A 66 0.00 4.02 18.26
N SER A 67 -0.21 2.70 18.40
CA SER A 67 0.30 1.98 19.56
C SER A 67 1.80 1.72 19.39
N GLU A 68 2.55 1.73 20.51
CA GLU A 68 3.98 1.47 20.50
C GLU A 68 4.32 0.14 19.81
N LYS A 69 3.55 -0.90 20.11
CA LYS A 69 3.71 -2.23 19.52
C LYS A 69 3.47 -2.21 18.01
N GLY A 70 2.47 -1.46 17.56
CA GLY A 70 2.19 -1.31 16.15
C GLY A 70 3.32 -0.59 15.42
N MET A 71 3.91 0.42 16.04
CA MET A 71 5.02 1.17 15.46
C MET A 71 6.26 0.31 15.29
N GLU A 72 6.58 -0.52 16.28
CA GLU A 72 7.72 -1.44 16.20
C GLU A 72 7.52 -2.46 15.07
N SER A 73 6.32 -3.03 14.97
CA SER A 73 5.99 -3.99 13.91
C SER A 73 6.09 -3.35 12.53
N ASP A 74 5.59 -2.12 12.39
CA ASP A 74 5.66 -1.39 11.13
C ASP A 74 7.10 -1.07 10.73
N SER A 75 7.94 -0.72 11.71
CA SER A 75 9.35 -0.42 11.45
C SER A 75 10.09 -1.65 10.91
N ALA A 76 9.88 -2.82 11.53
CA ALA A 76 10.49 -4.06 11.08
C ALA A 76 10.02 -4.45 9.67
N ARG A 77 8.73 -4.26 9.42
CA ARG A 77 8.11 -4.53 8.12
C ARG A 77 8.70 -3.62 7.04
N ASP A 78 8.77 -2.32 7.33
CA ASP A 78 9.31 -1.36 6.37
C ASP A 78 10.79 -1.62 6.09
N SER A 79 11.57 -1.98 7.12
CA SER A 79 12.98 -2.32 6.93
C SER A 79 13.16 -3.52 6.02
N PHE A 80 12.33 -4.55 6.19
CA PHE A 80 12.38 -5.72 5.31
C PHE A 80 12.05 -5.34 3.86
N LEU A 81 10.97 -4.59 3.66
CA LEU A 81 10.53 -4.20 2.32
C LEU A 81 11.59 -3.33 1.63
N GLN A 82 12.19 -2.41 2.36
CA GLN A 82 13.25 -1.55 1.83
C GLN A 82 14.50 -2.37 1.48
N SER A 83 14.84 -3.38 2.29
CA SER A 83 15.98 -4.25 1.99
C SER A 83 15.78 -5.05 0.72
N GLU A 84 14.51 -5.30 0.33
CA GLU A 84 14.17 -5.99 -0.90
C GLU A 84 14.06 -5.03 -2.10
N GLY A 85 14.38 -3.76 -1.89
CA GLY A 85 14.42 -2.76 -2.96
C GLY A 85 13.12 -1.99 -3.16
N TYR A 86 12.16 -2.12 -2.26
CA TYR A 86 10.89 -1.40 -2.39
C TYR A 86 10.93 -0.04 -1.71
N THR A 87 10.20 0.91 -2.26
CA THR A 87 9.90 2.18 -1.62
C THR A 87 8.49 2.06 -1.05
N VAL A 88 8.30 2.47 0.21
CA VAL A 88 6.99 2.42 0.86
C VAL A 88 6.45 3.85 0.98
N ALA A 89 5.30 4.10 0.38
CA ALA A 89 4.58 5.37 0.49
C ALA A 89 3.32 5.12 1.31
N ARG A 90 3.15 5.91 2.37
CA ARG A 90 2.05 5.71 3.31
C ARG A 90 1.20 6.96 3.40
N TYR A 91 -0.12 6.78 3.27
CA TYR A 91 -1.09 7.88 3.33
C TYR A 91 -2.18 7.51 4.32
N SER A 92 -2.65 8.50 5.08
CA SER A 92 -3.72 8.25 6.05
C SER A 92 -5.08 8.21 5.37
N ASN A 93 -6.05 7.62 6.05
CA ASN A 93 -7.45 7.68 5.60
C ASN A 93 -7.90 9.13 5.39
N LEU A 94 -7.45 10.02 6.27
CA LEU A 94 -7.78 11.44 6.18
C LEU A 94 -7.21 12.06 4.90
N ASP A 95 -5.97 11.74 4.55
CA ASP A 95 -5.37 12.21 3.30
C ASP A 95 -6.21 11.78 2.10
N ILE A 96 -6.65 10.53 2.08
CA ILE A 96 -7.46 10.01 0.98
C ILE A 96 -8.80 10.74 0.90
N SER A 97 -9.45 10.97 2.05
CA SER A 97 -10.79 11.57 2.06
C SER A 97 -10.77 13.08 1.80
N GLU A 98 -9.73 13.80 2.24
CA GLU A 98 -9.69 15.25 2.17
C GLU A 98 -8.71 15.83 1.16
N ASN A 99 -7.71 15.05 0.74
CA ASN A 99 -6.66 15.57 -0.17
C ASN A 99 -6.20 14.50 -1.16
N LEU A 100 -7.13 13.86 -1.82
CA LEU A 100 -6.81 12.82 -2.79
C LEU A 100 -5.94 13.36 -3.93
N GLU A 101 -6.17 14.61 -4.34
CA GLU A 101 -5.37 15.24 -5.39
C GLU A 101 -3.90 15.35 -4.98
N GLY A 102 -3.64 15.75 -3.73
CA GLY A 102 -2.26 15.83 -3.22
C GLY A 102 -1.60 14.46 -3.11
N VAL A 103 -2.37 13.44 -2.71
CA VAL A 103 -1.88 12.06 -2.68
C VAL A 103 -1.52 11.61 -4.09
N ALA A 104 -2.39 11.86 -5.06
CA ALA A 104 -2.13 11.50 -6.46
C ALA A 104 -0.86 12.18 -6.99
N ASP A 105 -0.69 13.47 -6.71
CA ASP A 105 0.50 14.20 -7.14
C ASP A 105 1.77 13.62 -6.53
N ASP A 106 1.73 13.27 -5.25
CA ASP A 106 2.87 12.67 -4.57
C ASP A 106 3.25 11.32 -5.19
N ILE A 107 2.26 10.50 -5.50
CA ILE A 107 2.49 9.22 -6.15
C ILE A 107 3.06 9.41 -7.55
N LEU A 108 2.51 10.35 -8.31
CA LEU A 108 3.00 10.65 -9.66
C LEU A 108 4.46 11.12 -9.64
N GLN A 109 4.84 11.93 -8.65
CA GLN A 109 6.23 12.33 -8.48
C GLN A 109 7.13 11.12 -8.22
N LYS A 110 6.72 10.24 -7.34
CA LYS A 110 7.48 9.02 -7.02
C LYS A 110 7.62 8.10 -8.23
N LEU A 111 6.65 8.14 -9.14
CA LEU A 111 6.69 7.35 -10.38
C LEU A 111 7.46 8.05 -11.51
N GLY A 112 7.89 9.29 -11.31
CA GLY A 112 8.54 10.05 -12.35
C GLY A 112 7.61 10.55 -13.44
N LEU A 113 6.31 10.64 -13.15
CA LEU A 113 5.29 11.06 -14.11
C LEU A 113 4.83 12.49 -13.91
N LEU A 114 5.38 13.19 -12.94
CA LEU A 114 5.01 14.58 -12.64
C LEU A 114 6.25 15.46 -12.57
#